data_306a9fc54df7163419e3e1b2e28feb1d
#
_entry.id   306a9fc54df7163419e3e1b2e28feb1d
#
_cell.length_a   1.000
_cell.length_b   1.000
_cell.length_c   1.000
_cell.angle_alpha   90.00
_cell.angle_beta   90.00
_cell.angle_gamma   90.00
#
_symmetry.space_group_name_H-M   'P 1'
#
loop_
_entity.id
_entity.type
_entity.pdbx_description
1 polymer ?
#
loop_
_entity_poly.entity_id
_entity_poly.type
_entity_poly.pdbx_seq_one_letter_code
_entity_poly.pdbx_strand_id
1 'polypeptide(L)'
;MKLISIRKMKKRINVPANVKMGRICAIWLFCIALQAVSIPILAQSAKITLRLKNVTVEEVLTSIENQTEYRFLYNKDIVDVSRIVSISVKNELMTLVLDKLFKGEGVSYTIEKRQIVLNKVSSRAQDNKQPVKVTGKVVDESGEALPGVTVMIEGATQGTITGIDGNYQLQVPEGSTLKFTSIGYTTYTQKITRPMTLNVTMKEDSKQLDEVVVVGYGTTTRKNLTTSIATVKTEKISRAATSNMSQMLLGRAAGLEATLTSPQPGGAVDLSIRGAGTPIFIVDGVMMPSTSLEVGNGNQVMPNSINRSGLAGLNPADIESIEVLKDASASIYGIGAANGVVLITTKKGTETRPQITYEGNYSIVKNYPYLEPLSGEEYMNVANIFNKENYLFTNGMYPYGDKPFDNKWVPQFSPQQIAAAQTTDWLDCVLKDGSINNHNITITGGSKLLKYYLSGNYYKQEGTVENSAMERYALRTNISSQLLPFLKLTAIVNVNENEYTNSTSGGGGGGNGYDAIQSALTYPSYLPIRGEDGKPTLYSNYPNPAEMIKVSDRTKT
;
A
#
# COMPACT_ATOMS: atom_id res chain seq x y z
N MET A 1 -44.68 27.35 -36.84
CA MET A 1 -43.70 28.38 -36.44
C MET A 1 -43.92 28.71 -34.96
N LYS A 2 -43.17 28.07 -34.07
CA LYS A 2 -42.93 28.51 -32.68
C LYS A 2 -41.76 27.67 -32.14
N LEU A 3 -40.60 28.29 -32.08
CA LEU A 3 -39.41 27.76 -31.46
C LEU A 3 -39.61 27.69 -29.93
N ILE A 4 -39.44 26.51 -29.34
CA ILE A 4 -39.33 26.34 -27.89
C ILE A 4 -37.84 26.17 -27.58
N SER A 5 -37.32 27.19 -26.96
CA SER A 5 -35.95 27.31 -26.44
C SER A 5 -35.68 26.25 -25.37
N ILE A 6 -34.70 25.37 -25.62
CA ILE A 6 -34.18 24.44 -24.60
C ILE A 6 -33.24 25.21 -23.66
N ARG A 7 -33.77 25.65 -22.54
CA ARG A 7 -33.00 26.21 -21.44
C ARG A 7 -32.23 25.06 -20.74
N LYS A 8 -30.93 24.96 -21.01
CA LYS A 8 -30.00 24.09 -20.24
C LYS A 8 -30.09 24.42 -18.75
N MET A 9 -30.80 23.61 -17.98
CA MET A 9 -30.70 23.62 -16.52
C MET A 9 -29.31 23.05 -16.11
N LYS A 10 -28.35 23.93 -15.88
CA LYS A 10 -27.16 23.59 -15.07
C LYS A 10 -27.62 23.38 -13.63
N LYS A 11 -27.89 22.14 -13.25
CA LYS A 11 -28.04 21.77 -11.83
C LYS A 11 -26.68 22.00 -11.16
N ARG A 12 -26.51 23.13 -10.47
CA ARG A 12 -25.41 23.34 -9.53
C ARG A 12 -25.62 22.34 -8.40
N ILE A 13 -24.76 21.34 -8.30
CA ILE A 13 -24.70 20.45 -7.16
C ILE A 13 -24.24 21.30 -5.98
N ASN A 14 -25.16 21.64 -5.08
CA ASN A 14 -24.86 22.27 -3.81
C ASN A 14 -24.21 21.22 -2.91
N VAL A 15 -22.90 21.17 -2.90
CA VAL A 15 -22.14 20.38 -1.91
C VAL A 15 -22.34 21.08 -0.56
N PRO A 16 -22.85 20.40 0.48
CA PRO A 16 -23.08 21.01 1.79
C PRO A 16 -21.79 21.62 2.36
N ALA A 17 -21.91 22.76 3.01
CA ALA A 17 -20.78 23.55 3.54
C ALA A 17 -19.84 22.74 4.44
N ASN A 18 -20.38 21.77 5.18
CA ASN A 18 -19.63 20.89 6.08
C ASN A 18 -18.62 19.98 5.36
N VAL A 19 -18.93 19.53 4.13
CA VAL A 19 -18.01 18.71 3.32
C VAL A 19 -16.87 19.56 2.77
N LYS A 20 -17.13 20.84 2.43
CA LYS A 20 -16.07 21.77 2.02
C LYS A 20 -15.13 22.11 3.19
N MET A 21 -15.65 22.25 4.40
CA MET A 21 -14.87 22.57 5.58
C MET A 21 -13.96 21.41 6.00
N GLY A 22 -14.44 20.16 5.93
CA GLY A 22 -13.62 18.96 6.18
C GLY A 22 -12.45 18.82 5.20
N ARG A 23 -12.69 19.07 3.92
CA ARG A 23 -11.62 19.07 2.89
C ARG A 23 -10.59 20.17 3.13
N ILE A 24 -11.03 21.37 3.48
CA ILE A 24 -10.15 22.50 3.82
C ILE A 24 -9.35 22.18 5.07
N CYS A 25 -9.96 21.63 6.13
CA CYS A 25 -9.25 21.23 7.35
C CYS A 25 -8.22 20.12 7.09
N ALA A 26 -8.54 19.13 6.25
CA ALA A 26 -7.60 18.08 5.87
C ALA A 26 -6.40 18.63 5.08
N ILE A 27 -6.63 19.54 4.15
CA ILE A 27 -5.57 20.24 3.40
C ILE A 27 -4.73 21.10 4.34
N TRP A 28 -5.35 21.84 5.28
CA TRP A 28 -4.65 22.65 6.27
C TRP A 28 -3.79 21.79 7.21
N LEU A 29 -4.32 20.67 7.72
CA LEU A 29 -3.56 19.70 8.53
C LEU A 29 -2.39 19.10 7.75
N PHE A 30 -2.59 18.79 6.48
CA PHE A 30 -1.52 18.29 5.60
C PHE A 30 -0.46 19.38 5.34
N CYS A 31 -0.88 20.63 5.11
CA CYS A 31 0.04 21.77 4.97
C CYS A 31 0.82 22.06 6.27
N ILE A 32 0.19 21.96 7.44
CA ILE A 32 0.84 22.12 8.75
C ILE A 32 1.83 20.97 8.98
N ALA A 33 1.47 19.72 8.63
CA ALA A 33 2.36 18.58 8.70
C ALA A 33 3.58 18.73 7.76
N LEU A 34 3.38 19.27 6.56
CA LEU A 34 4.45 19.60 5.61
C LEU A 34 5.37 20.72 6.15
N GLN A 35 4.84 21.71 6.84
CA GLN A 35 5.64 22.78 7.48
C GLN A 35 6.42 22.24 8.68
N ALA A 36 5.88 21.30 9.44
CA ALA A 36 6.60 20.63 10.53
C ALA A 36 7.78 19.76 10.04
N VAL A 37 7.72 19.27 8.81
CA VAL A 37 8.82 18.54 8.13
C VAL A 37 9.93 19.49 7.64
N SER A 38 9.65 20.78 7.55
CA SER A 38 10.59 21.81 7.03
C SER A 38 11.66 22.28 8.02
N ILE A 39 11.84 21.63 9.18
CA ILE A 39 12.87 21.94 10.18
C ILE A 39 13.90 20.80 10.24
N PRO A 40 15.18 21.03 10.20
CA PRO A 40 16.11 21.83 9.39
C PRO A 40 17.08 20.98 8.57
N ILE A 41 16.93 20.97 7.27
CA ILE A 41 18.02 20.55 6.34
C ILE A 41 19.05 21.69 6.14
N LEU A 42 18.94 22.77 6.89
CA LEU A 42 19.80 23.95 6.72
C LEU A 42 21.21 23.84 7.32
N ALA A 43 21.57 22.71 7.93
CA ALA A 43 22.87 22.59 8.63
C ALA A 43 24.08 22.34 7.70
N GLN A 44 23.90 22.15 6.39
CA GLN A 44 25.05 21.91 5.48
C GLN A 44 25.13 22.85 4.28
N SER A 45 24.26 23.84 4.14
CA SER A 45 24.19 24.68 2.96
C SER A 45 24.30 26.18 3.23
N ALA A 46 25.00 26.60 4.29
CA ALA A 46 25.33 28.02 4.46
C ALA A 46 26.17 28.49 3.28
N LYS A 47 25.64 29.44 2.48
CA LYS A 47 26.34 30.05 1.37
C LYS A 47 26.98 31.35 1.84
N ILE A 48 28.25 31.55 1.48
CA ILE A 48 29.09 32.64 1.98
C ILE A 48 29.54 33.49 0.83
N THR A 49 29.59 34.81 1.05
CA THR A 49 30.16 35.76 0.11
C THR A 49 31.27 36.54 0.83
N LEU A 50 32.51 36.36 0.41
CA LEU A 50 33.69 37.04 0.97
C LEU A 50 34.46 37.72 -0.14
N ARG A 51 34.96 38.94 0.15
CA ARG A 51 35.91 39.68 -0.69
C ARG A 51 36.96 40.32 0.21
N LEU A 52 37.93 39.52 0.65
CA LEU A 52 38.96 39.93 1.57
C LEU A 52 40.32 39.77 0.89
N LYS A 53 41.20 40.82 1.02
CA LYS A 53 42.54 40.83 0.47
C LYS A 53 43.54 41.16 1.58
N ASN A 54 44.62 40.37 1.67
CA ASN A 54 45.69 40.55 2.62
C ASN A 54 45.22 40.63 4.07
N VAL A 55 44.36 39.70 4.47
CA VAL A 55 43.81 39.56 5.83
C VAL A 55 44.29 38.26 6.47
N THR A 56 44.28 38.19 7.79
CA THR A 56 44.63 36.97 8.51
C THR A 56 43.53 35.90 8.35
N VAL A 57 43.90 34.62 8.48
CA VAL A 57 42.91 33.52 8.49
C VAL A 57 41.90 33.73 9.60
N GLU A 58 42.31 34.25 10.78
CA GLU A 58 41.43 34.59 11.90
C GLU A 58 40.34 35.60 11.49
N GLU A 59 40.68 36.61 10.72
CA GLU A 59 39.72 37.60 10.19
C GLU A 59 38.74 36.98 9.18
N VAL A 60 39.21 36.02 8.36
CA VAL A 60 38.35 35.27 7.45
C VAL A 60 37.36 34.42 8.22
N LEU A 61 37.81 33.67 9.25
CA LEU A 61 36.96 32.85 10.10
C LEU A 61 35.91 33.68 10.84
N THR A 62 36.32 34.83 11.40
CA THR A 62 35.41 35.79 12.06
C THR A 62 34.38 36.36 11.06
N SER A 63 34.77 36.61 9.83
CA SER A 63 33.84 37.08 8.80
C SER A 63 32.81 36.00 8.40
N ILE A 64 33.20 34.73 8.45
CA ILE A 64 32.28 33.58 8.25
C ILE A 64 31.32 33.44 9.44
N GLU A 65 31.82 33.59 10.68
CA GLU A 65 30.99 33.55 11.90
C GLU A 65 29.93 34.67 11.91
N ASN A 66 30.28 35.86 11.39
CA ASN A 66 29.37 37.00 11.32
C ASN A 66 28.26 36.83 10.23
N GLN A 67 28.51 35.99 9.21
CA GLN A 67 27.55 35.69 8.14
C GLN A 67 26.74 34.40 8.39
N THR A 68 27.11 33.61 9.41
CA THR A 68 26.53 32.32 9.67
C THR A 68 26.27 32.10 11.16
N GLU A 69 25.51 31.07 11.51
CA GLU A 69 25.33 30.66 12.91
C GLU A 69 26.43 29.73 13.43
N TYR A 70 27.49 29.52 12.64
CA TYR A 70 28.59 28.64 12.99
C TYR A 70 29.64 29.37 13.83
N ARG A 71 30.33 28.66 14.72
CA ARG A 71 31.43 29.11 15.53
C ARG A 71 32.62 28.21 15.33
N PHE A 72 33.81 28.77 15.17
CA PHE A 72 35.04 28.02 15.02
C PHE A 72 35.70 27.75 16.36
N LEU A 73 36.10 26.48 16.58
CA LEU A 73 36.90 26.06 17.69
C LEU A 73 38.27 25.57 17.17
N TYR A 74 39.32 26.24 17.56
CA TYR A 74 40.67 25.87 17.15
C TYR A 74 41.69 26.22 18.26
N ASN A 75 42.81 25.50 18.27
CA ASN A 75 43.95 25.83 19.08
C ASN A 75 44.95 26.59 18.19
N LYS A 76 45.36 27.82 18.60
CA LYS A 76 46.28 28.67 17.85
C LYS A 76 47.70 28.07 17.73
N ASP A 77 48.09 27.14 18.61
CA ASP A 77 49.35 26.40 18.54
C ASP A 77 49.33 25.28 17.47
N ILE A 78 48.12 24.89 17.03
CA ILE A 78 47.90 23.76 16.12
C ILE A 78 47.57 24.26 14.71
N VAL A 79 46.79 25.34 14.61
CA VAL A 79 46.35 25.96 13.34
C VAL A 79 46.90 27.37 13.24
N ASP A 80 47.74 27.64 12.23
CA ASP A 80 48.26 28.96 11.98
C ASP A 80 47.19 29.91 11.42
N VAL A 81 46.49 30.56 12.34
CA VAL A 81 45.44 31.53 12.01
C VAL A 81 45.98 32.95 11.73
N SER A 82 47.29 33.20 11.99
CA SER A 82 47.96 34.48 11.70
C SER A 82 48.41 34.61 10.25
N ARG A 83 48.37 33.53 9.49
CA ARG A 83 48.73 33.52 8.06
C ARG A 83 47.86 34.47 7.26
N ILE A 84 48.52 35.27 6.39
CA ILE A 84 47.86 36.25 5.51
C ILE A 84 47.33 35.54 4.26
N VAL A 85 46.04 35.71 3.98
CA VAL A 85 45.35 35.14 2.84
C VAL A 85 44.52 36.18 2.08
N SER A 86 44.24 35.87 0.83
CA SER A 86 43.29 36.64 0.03
C SER A 86 42.25 35.70 -0.52
N ILE A 87 40.98 35.95 -0.19
CA ILE A 87 39.87 35.08 -0.59
C ILE A 87 38.73 35.90 -1.21
N SER A 88 38.27 35.47 -2.37
CA SER A 88 37.14 36.10 -3.07
C SER A 88 36.19 35.01 -3.53
N VAL A 89 35.03 34.90 -2.88
CA VAL A 89 33.97 33.92 -3.16
C VAL A 89 32.61 34.62 -3.16
N LYS A 90 31.72 34.20 -4.04
CA LYS A 90 30.36 34.76 -4.15
C LYS A 90 29.34 33.64 -4.10
N ASN A 91 28.54 33.61 -3.05
CA ASN A 91 27.44 32.63 -2.87
C ASN A 91 27.91 31.15 -2.95
N GLU A 92 29.12 30.86 -2.42
CA GLU A 92 29.67 29.49 -2.36
C GLU A 92 29.31 28.78 -1.04
N LEU A 93 29.28 27.46 -1.09
CA LEU A 93 29.05 26.63 0.12
C LEU A 93 30.23 26.81 1.09
N MET A 94 29.93 26.90 2.38
CA MET A 94 30.93 27.08 3.46
C MET A 94 32.01 26.01 3.42
N THR A 95 31.64 24.75 3.18
CA THR A 95 32.60 23.64 3.08
C THR A 95 33.63 23.87 1.98
N LEU A 96 33.19 24.31 0.80
CA LEU A 96 34.10 24.63 -0.31
C LEU A 96 35.01 25.83 -0.01
N VAL A 97 34.52 26.79 0.78
CA VAL A 97 35.31 27.92 1.23
C VAL A 97 36.39 27.49 2.21
N LEU A 98 36.07 26.60 3.16
CA LEU A 98 37.01 26.04 4.10
C LEU A 98 38.04 25.12 3.41
N ASP A 99 37.62 24.33 2.45
CA ASP A 99 38.52 23.50 1.62
C ASP A 99 39.53 24.38 0.85
N LYS A 100 39.10 25.51 0.30
CA LYS A 100 40.01 26.47 -0.35
C LYS A 100 40.95 27.14 0.63
N LEU A 101 40.45 27.49 1.82
CA LEU A 101 41.22 28.21 2.85
C LEU A 101 42.34 27.35 3.44
N PHE A 102 42.08 26.05 3.64
CA PHE A 102 43.00 25.10 4.26
C PHE A 102 43.67 24.13 3.29
N LYS A 103 43.52 24.33 1.99
CA LYS A 103 44.13 23.47 0.97
C LYS A 103 45.65 23.44 1.10
N GLY A 104 46.21 22.26 1.37
CA GLY A 104 47.67 22.07 1.49
C GLY A 104 48.26 22.36 2.87
N GLU A 105 47.47 22.79 3.85
CA GLU A 105 47.95 23.22 5.17
C GLU A 105 47.90 22.15 6.23
N GLY A 106 47.49 20.91 5.90
CA GLY A 106 47.38 19.83 6.84
C GLY A 106 46.37 20.08 7.98
N VAL A 107 45.36 20.91 7.72
CA VAL A 107 44.26 21.19 8.65
C VAL A 107 43.01 20.48 8.13
N SER A 108 42.39 19.69 8.99
CA SER A 108 41.07 19.10 8.80
C SER A 108 40.04 19.83 9.66
N TYR A 109 38.78 19.78 9.24
CA TYR A 109 37.68 20.32 10.04
C TYR A 109 36.56 19.30 10.20
N THR A 110 35.89 19.36 11.34
CA THR A 110 34.70 18.56 11.64
C THR A 110 33.56 19.51 12.03
N ILE A 111 32.39 19.33 11.42
CA ILE A 111 31.21 20.14 11.71
C ILE A 111 30.30 19.35 12.65
N GLU A 112 30.15 19.82 13.87
CA GLU A 112 29.25 19.24 14.89
C GLU A 112 28.21 20.28 15.30
N LYS A 113 26.95 20.08 14.89
CA LYS A 113 25.84 21.02 15.15
C LYS A 113 26.15 22.42 14.58
N ARG A 114 26.45 23.42 15.42
CA ARG A 114 26.81 24.80 15.06
C ARG A 114 28.28 25.13 15.36
N GLN A 115 29.10 24.12 15.60
CA GLN A 115 30.53 24.28 15.89
C GLN A 115 31.37 23.61 14.80
N ILE A 116 32.43 24.29 14.38
CA ILE A 116 33.42 23.79 13.43
C ILE A 116 34.73 23.68 14.16
N VAL A 117 35.16 22.45 14.38
CA VAL A 117 36.42 22.16 15.06
C VAL A 117 37.52 21.98 14.03
N LEU A 118 38.56 22.84 14.08
CA LEU A 118 39.74 22.74 13.23
C LEU A 118 40.82 21.90 13.96
N ASN A 119 41.29 20.86 13.30
CA ASN A 119 42.33 19.97 13.81
C ASN A 119 43.49 19.90 12.81
N LYS A 120 44.73 19.78 13.30
CA LYS A 120 45.84 19.40 12.43
C LYS A 120 45.59 17.97 11.95
N VAL A 121 45.65 17.73 10.65
CA VAL A 121 45.76 16.37 10.14
C VAL A 121 47.02 15.82 10.74
N SER A 122 46.91 15.03 11.80
CA SER A 122 48.02 14.18 12.22
C SER A 122 48.34 13.33 11.01
N SER A 123 49.40 13.71 10.27
CA SER A 123 50.14 12.75 9.52
C SER A 123 50.62 11.74 10.56
N ARG A 124 49.77 10.73 10.86
CA ARG A 124 50.32 9.48 11.32
C ARG A 124 51.34 9.16 10.25
N ALA A 125 52.59 9.28 10.66
CA ALA A 125 53.72 8.86 9.89
C ALA A 125 53.24 7.61 9.14
N GLN A 126 53.29 7.66 7.80
CA GLN A 126 53.46 6.45 7.06
C GLN A 126 54.73 5.82 7.61
N ASP A 127 54.53 5.04 8.66
CA ASP A 127 55.48 4.03 9.06
C ASP A 127 55.63 3.22 7.77
N ASN A 128 56.79 3.36 7.15
CA ASN A 128 57.14 2.72 5.87
C ASN A 128 57.35 1.23 6.14
N LYS A 129 56.30 0.58 6.68
CA LYS A 129 56.19 -0.85 6.86
C LYS A 129 55.86 -1.40 5.49
N GLN A 130 56.72 -2.24 4.98
CA GLN A 130 56.53 -2.91 3.68
C GLN A 130 55.13 -3.55 3.62
N PRO A 131 54.36 -3.36 2.56
CA PRO A 131 53.04 -3.96 2.44
C PRO A 131 53.15 -5.48 2.47
N VAL A 132 52.44 -6.07 3.39
CA VAL A 132 52.38 -7.50 3.64
C VAL A 132 51.28 -8.09 2.78
N LYS A 133 51.60 -9.11 2.00
CA LYS A 133 50.63 -9.84 1.22
C LYS A 133 49.87 -10.82 2.13
N VAL A 134 48.56 -10.71 2.20
CA VAL A 134 47.66 -11.66 2.87
C VAL A 134 46.79 -12.33 1.80
N THR A 135 46.78 -13.65 1.84
CA THR A 135 45.91 -14.47 0.99
C THR A 135 45.14 -15.43 1.88
N GLY A 136 44.03 -15.97 1.39
CA GLY A 136 43.28 -16.97 2.15
C GLY A 136 41.96 -17.32 1.49
N LYS A 137 41.24 -18.20 2.15
CA LYS A 137 39.91 -18.63 1.76
C LYS A 137 38.93 -18.35 2.90
N VAL A 138 37.74 -17.85 2.56
CA VAL A 138 36.64 -17.66 3.49
C VAL A 138 35.60 -18.74 3.25
N VAL A 139 35.22 -19.44 4.30
CA VAL A 139 34.23 -20.52 4.29
C VAL A 139 33.21 -20.32 5.41
N ASP A 140 32.08 -20.99 5.33
CA ASP A 140 31.11 -21.10 6.41
C ASP A 140 31.46 -22.22 7.42
N GLU A 141 30.61 -22.45 8.41
CA GLU A 141 30.78 -23.54 9.38
C GLU A 141 30.64 -24.96 8.77
N SER A 142 30.01 -25.09 7.61
CA SER A 142 29.92 -26.36 6.86
C SER A 142 31.15 -26.63 5.97
N GLY A 143 32.03 -25.63 5.80
CA GLY A 143 33.20 -25.69 4.93
C GLY A 143 32.91 -25.26 3.49
N GLU A 144 31.71 -24.76 3.19
CA GLU A 144 31.36 -24.23 1.88
C GLU A 144 32.01 -22.86 1.63
N ALA A 145 32.48 -22.62 0.40
CA ALA A 145 33.12 -21.36 0.06
C ALA A 145 32.14 -20.18 0.08
N LEU A 146 32.50 -19.07 0.70
CA LEU A 146 31.69 -17.86 0.76
C LEU A 146 32.15 -16.82 -0.27
N PRO A 147 31.46 -16.68 -1.40
CA PRO A 147 31.71 -15.61 -2.37
C PRO A 147 31.13 -14.28 -1.89
N GLY A 148 31.74 -13.18 -2.32
CA GLY A 148 31.20 -11.84 -2.05
C GLY A 148 31.43 -11.31 -0.63
N VAL A 149 32.24 -11.97 0.19
CA VAL A 149 32.64 -11.46 1.50
C VAL A 149 33.55 -10.24 1.32
N THR A 150 33.21 -9.13 1.93
CA THR A 150 34.01 -7.92 1.93
C THR A 150 35.14 -8.04 2.94
N VAL A 151 36.37 -7.90 2.49
CA VAL A 151 37.61 -7.93 3.30
C VAL A 151 38.22 -6.54 3.28
N MET A 152 38.17 -5.81 4.37
CA MET A 152 38.64 -4.41 4.47
C MET A 152 39.67 -4.23 5.57
N ILE A 153 40.55 -3.25 5.41
CA ILE A 153 41.40 -2.76 6.49
C ILE A 153 40.55 -1.88 7.39
N GLU A 154 40.51 -2.19 8.69
CA GLU A 154 39.76 -1.41 9.67
C GLU A 154 40.27 0.04 9.74
N GLY A 155 39.34 1.00 9.51
CA GLY A 155 39.68 2.43 9.47
C GLY A 155 40.26 2.95 8.16
N ALA A 156 40.30 2.12 7.10
CA ALA A 156 40.73 2.52 5.75
C ALA A 156 39.65 2.21 4.69
N THR A 157 39.75 2.85 3.55
CA THR A 157 38.87 2.57 2.39
C THR A 157 39.40 1.45 1.50
N GLN A 158 40.56 0.88 1.82
CA GLN A 158 41.20 -0.18 1.03
C GLN A 158 40.66 -1.55 1.45
N GLY A 159 40.22 -2.34 0.48
CA GLY A 159 39.69 -3.68 0.67
C GLY A 159 39.60 -4.49 -0.61
N THR A 160 39.15 -5.72 -0.50
CA THR A 160 38.86 -6.65 -1.60
C THR A 160 37.59 -7.44 -1.32
N ILE A 161 37.12 -8.22 -2.28
CA ILE A 161 35.95 -9.09 -2.14
C ILE A 161 36.37 -10.51 -2.49
N THR A 162 35.87 -11.52 -1.80
CA THR A 162 36.13 -12.94 -2.10
C THR A 162 35.52 -13.34 -3.43
N GLY A 163 36.32 -14.14 -4.21
CA GLY A 163 35.85 -14.72 -5.46
C GLY A 163 34.83 -15.85 -5.26
N ILE A 164 34.42 -16.48 -6.38
CA ILE A 164 33.42 -17.57 -6.39
C ILE A 164 33.87 -18.74 -5.50
N ASP A 165 35.17 -19.01 -5.46
CA ASP A 165 35.76 -20.08 -4.63
C ASP A 165 36.06 -19.66 -3.20
N GLY A 166 35.62 -18.47 -2.79
CA GLY A 166 35.87 -17.89 -1.45
C GLY A 166 37.29 -17.36 -1.29
N ASN A 167 38.14 -17.38 -2.31
CA ASN A 167 39.51 -16.93 -2.22
C ASN A 167 39.62 -15.40 -2.23
N TYR A 168 40.60 -14.86 -1.48
CA TYR A 168 40.91 -13.43 -1.47
C TYR A 168 42.42 -13.18 -1.42
N GLN A 169 42.82 -12.00 -1.88
CA GLN A 169 44.18 -11.51 -1.81
C GLN A 169 44.16 -10.00 -1.56
N LEU A 170 44.89 -9.52 -0.56
CA LEU A 170 44.99 -8.11 -0.22
C LEU A 170 46.43 -7.79 0.23
N GLN A 171 46.93 -6.62 -0.15
CA GLN A 171 48.17 -6.06 0.40
C GLN A 171 47.83 -5.08 1.51
N VAL A 172 48.38 -5.28 2.70
CA VAL A 172 48.04 -4.49 3.88
C VAL A 172 49.30 -4.02 4.60
N PRO A 173 49.35 -2.85 5.21
CA PRO A 173 50.45 -2.44 6.10
C PRO A 173 50.58 -3.42 7.27
N GLU A 174 51.80 -3.76 7.65
CA GLU A 174 52.04 -4.61 8.81
C GLU A 174 51.49 -3.99 10.07
N GLY A 175 50.77 -4.79 10.89
CA GLY A 175 50.05 -4.33 12.08
C GLY A 175 48.61 -3.88 11.85
N SER A 176 48.12 -3.90 10.63
CA SER A 176 46.73 -3.59 10.30
C SER A 176 45.76 -4.67 10.78
N THR A 177 44.53 -4.30 11.08
CA THR A 177 43.43 -5.22 11.36
C THR A 177 42.59 -5.41 10.12
N LEU A 178 42.41 -6.65 9.64
CA LEU A 178 41.47 -7.01 8.60
C LEU A 178 40.10 -7.27 9.23
N LYS A 179 39.08 -6.76 8.59
CA LYS A 179 37.67 -6.95 8.90
C LYS A 179 36.95 -7.66 7.78
N PHE A 180 36.34 -8.79 8.09
CA PHE A 180 35.54 -9.60 7.15
C PHE A 180 34.06 -9.39 7.45
N THR A 181 33.29 -9.00 6.45
CA THR A 181 31.85 -8.75 6.58
C THR A 181 31.09 -9.37 5.43
N SER A 182 30.01 -10.07 5.73
CA SER A 182 29.06 -10.62 4.76
C SER A 182 27.65 -10.57 5.34
N ILE A 183 26.65 -10.47 4.47
CA ILE A 183 25.25 -10.46 4.89
C ILE A 183 24.89 -11.85 5.43
N GLY A 184 24.31 -11.90 6.65
CA GLY A 184 23.94 -13.16 7.29
C GLY A 184 25.06 -13.82 8.11
N TYR A 185 26.23 -13.18 8.22
CA TYR A 185 27.36 -13.71 8.98
C TYR A 185 27.87 -12.71 10.03
N THR A 186 28.38 -13.22 11.15
CA THR A 186 29.03 -12.41 12.18
C THR A 186 30.33 -11.82 11.65
N THR A 187 30.55 -10.53 11.93
CA THR A 187 31.80 -9.86 11.55
C THR A 187 33.00 -10.52 12.20
N TYR A 188 34.01 -10.90 11.42
CA TYR A 188 35.27 -11.42 11.91
C TYR A 188 36.38 -10.40 11.72
N THR A 189 37.25 -10.24 12.72
CA THR A 189 38.42 -9.32 12.70
C THR A 189 39.69 -10.01 13.07
N GLN A 190 40.81 -9.75 12.35
CA GLN A 190 42.11 -10.32 12.60
C GLN A 190 43.23 -9.30 12.41
N LYS A 191 44.11 -9.17 13.37
CA LYS A 191 45.31 -8.33 13.28
C LYS A 191 46.42 -9.06 12.51
N ILE A 192 47.01 -8.39 11.52
CA ILE A 192 48.05 -8.93 10.62
C ILE A 192 49.41 -8.39 11.03
N THR A 193 50.31 -9.23 11.46
CA THR A 193 51.67 -8.89 11.92
C THR A 193 52.77 -9.41 11.02
N ARG A 194 52.46 -10.26 10.04
CA ARG A 194 53.41 -10.85 9.08
C ARG A 194 52.67 -11.33 7.81
N PRO A 195 53.38 -11.57 6.68
CA PRO A 195 52.80 -12.25 5.54
C PRO A 195 52.25 -13.61 5.96
N MET A 196 50.96 -13.88 5.64
CA MET A 196 50.34 -15.15 6.01
C MET A 196 49.18 -15.52 5.08
N THR A 197 48.93 -16.82 5.03
CA THR A 197 47.66 -17.32 4.47
C THR A 197 46.66 -17.40 5.64
N LEU A 198 45.59 -16.59 5.59
CA LEU A 198 44.58 -16.52 6.63
C LEU A 198 43.27 -17.09 6.10
N ASN A 199 42.97 -18.32 6.45
CA ASN A 199 41.69 -18.93 6.17
C ASN A 199 40.71 -18.55 7.30
N VAL A 200 39.53 -18.08 6.94
CA VAL A 200 38.52 -17.57 7.86
C VAL A 200 37.26 -18.41 7.73
N THR A 201 36.80 -18.97 8.86
CA THR A 201 35.47 -19.56 8.95
C THR A 201 34.53 -18.52 9.55
N MET A 202 33.56 -18.06 8.77
CA MET A 202 32.55 -17.14 9.25
C MET A 202 31.39 -17.91 9.85
N LYS A 203 30.96 -17.47 11.03
CA LYS A 203 29.78 -18.00 11.71
C LYS A 203 28.56 -17.31 11.19
N GLU A 204 27.51 -18.07 10.89
CA GLU A 204 26.21 -17.48 10.60
C GLU A 204 25.80 -16.55 11.74
N ASP A 205 25.40 -15.35 11.40
CA ASP A 205 24.75 -14.46 12.38
C ASP A 205 23.34 -15.00 12.62
N SER A 206 23.26 -16.01 13.50
CA SER A 206 22.00 -16.56 13.99
C SER A 206 21.24 -15.59 14.92
N LYS A 207 21.60 -14.32 14.93
CA LYS A 207 20.63 -13.28 15.26
C LYS A 207 19.57 -13.26 14.15
N GLN A 208 18.73 -14.31 14.11
CA GLN A 208 17.35 -14.12 13.71
C GLN A 208 16.95 -12.83 14.39
N LEU A 209 16.70 -11.78 13.60
CA LEU A 209 15.96 -10.64 14.08
C LEU A 209 14.76 -11.23 14.78
N ASP A 210 14.74 -11.22 16.11
CA ASP A 210 13.62 -11.74 16.88
C ASP A 210 12.40 -11.01 16.36
N GLU A 211 11.59 -11.72 15.54
CA GLU A 211 10.40 -11.14 14.92
C GLU A 211 9.51 -10.65 16.05
N VAL A 212 9.43 -9.33 16.16
CA VAL A 212 8.62 -8.67 17.17
C VAL A 212 7.18 -8.73 16.70
N VAL A 213 6.33 -9.36 17.49
CA VAL A 213 4.90 -9.47 17.22
C VAL A 213 4.17 -8.55 18.19
N VAL A 214 3.21 -7.79 17.67
CA VAL A 214 2.32 -6.95 18.48
C VAL A 214 1.31 -7.85 19.18
N VAL A 215 1.22 -7.79 20.49
CA VAL A 215 0.25 -8.54 21.29
C VAL A 215 -0.45 -7.57 22.24
N GLY A 216 -1.72 -7.38 22.06
CA GLY A 216 -2.50 -6.51 22.92
C GLY A 216 -1.95 -5.08 22.99
N TYR A 217 -1.61 -4.65 24.17
CA TYR A 217 -1.04 -3.32 24.44
C TYR A 217 0.49 -3.30 24.45
N GLY A 218 1.16 -4.39 24.02
CA GLY A 218 2.61 -4.51 24.04
C GLY A 218 3.18 -5.21 22.82
N THR A 219 4.49 -5.34 22.81
CA THR A 219 5.23 -6.10 21.81
C THR A 219 5.99 -7.23 22.51
N THR A 220 6.01 -8.41 21.90
CA THR A 220 6.79 -9.54 22.37
C THR A 220 7.54 -10.18 21.21
N THR A 221 8.56 -10.96 21.50
CA THR A 221 9.26 -11.72 20.46
C THR A 221 8.49 -13.00 20.13
N ARG A 222 8.53 -13.43 18.89
CA ARG A 222 7.82 -14.64 18.42
C ARG A 222 8.21 -15.89 19.22
N LYS A 223 9.45 -15.96 19.73
CA LYS A 223 9.92 -17.06 20.59
C LYS A 223 9.19 -17.15 21.93
N ASN A 224 8.70 -16.01 22.42
CA ASN A 224 8.03 -15.93 23.73
C ASN A 224 6.51 -16.05 23.63
N LEU A 225 5.99 -16.29 22.41
CA LEU A 225 4.56 -16.48 22.19
C LEU A 225 4.14 -17.91 22.56
N THR A 226 3.29 -18.02 23.55
CA THR A 226 2.62 -19.29 23.92
C THR A 226 1.28 -19.48 23.18
N THR A 227 0.89 -18.51 22.36
CA THR A 227 -0.42 -18.41 21.71
C THR A 227 -0.31 -18.55 20.18
N SER A 228 -1.39 -19.02 19.54
CA SER A 228 -1.42 -19.22 18.09
C SER A 228 -1.69 -17.90 17.36
N ILE A 229 -0.64 -17.23 16.89
CA ILE A 229 -0.73 -16.01 16.09
C ILE A 229 -0.27 -16.28 14.66
N ALA A 230 -1.06 -15.89 13.68
CA ALA A 230 -0.63 -15.87 12.28
C ALA A 230 -0.29 -14.44 11.88
N THR A 231 0.94 -14.23 11.42
CA THR A 231 1.41 -12.93 10.91
C THR A 231 1.43 -12.95 9.40
N VAL A 232 0.80 -11.95 8.79
CA VAL A 232 0.81 -11.71 7.34
C VAL A 232 1.58 -10.44 7.07
N LYS A 233 2.76 -10.56 6.45
CA LYS A 233 3.59 -9.41 6.03
C LYS A 233 3.07 -8.86 4.71
N THR A 234 2.90 -7.55 4.65
CA THR A 234 2.27 -6.89 3.50
C THR A 234 3.20 -6.66 2.30
N GLU A 235 4.51 -6.76 2.48
CA GLU A 235 5.49 -6.63 1.38
C GLU A 235 5.22 -7.55 0.19
N LYS A 236 4.67 -8.75 0.46
CA LYS A 236 4.28 -9.73 -0.56
C LYS A 236 2.87 -9.50 -1.13
N ILE A 237 2.09 -8.62 -0.51
CA ILE A 237 0.66 -8.44 -0.77
C ILE A 237 0.38 -7.15 -1.54
N SER A 238 1.19 -6.10 -1.36
CA SER A 238 0.94 -4.75 -1.88
C SER A 238 0.82 -4.67 -3.41
N ARG A 239 1.23 -5.71 -4.13
CA ARG A 239 1.14 -5.78 -5.60
C ARG A 239 -0.24 -6.18 -6.13
N ALA A 240 -1.13 -6.66 -5.27
CA ALA A 240 -2.50 -6.98 -5.69
C ALA A 240 -3.32 -5.68 -5.79
N ALA A 241 -3.89 -5.42 -6.95
CA ALA A 241 -4.80 -4.31 -7.17
C ALA A 241 -6.16 -4.62 -6.51
N THR A 242 -6.23 -4.54 -5.18
CA THR A 242 -7.46 -4.81 -4.43
C THR A 242 -7.97 -3.55 -3.73
N SER A 243 -9.28 -3.37 -3.74
CA SER A 243 -9.96 -2.28 -3.05
C SER A 243 -10.09 -2.49 -1.55
N ASN A 244 -10.12 -3.75 -1.12
CA ASN A 244 -10.45 -4.13 0.26
C ASN A 244 -9.30 -4.89 0.92
N MET A 245 -8.90 -4.41 2.10
CA MET A 245 -7.86 -5.06 2.90
C MET A 245 -8.22 -6.50 3.26
N SER A 246 -9.50 -6.79 3.51
CA SER A 246 -9.94 -8.16 3.85
C SER A 246 -9.70 -9.16 2.71
N GLN A 247 -9.73 -8.73 1.45
CA GLN A 247 -9.37 -9.57 0.30
C GLN A 247 -7.90 -9.99 0.32
N MET A 248 -7.03 -9.16 0.91
CA MET A 248 -5.60 -9.47 1.04
C MET A 248 -5.34 -10.64 1.99
N LEU A 249 -6.29 -10.98 2.84
CA LEU A 249 -6.18 -12.05 3.82
C LEU A 249 -6.63 -13.43 3.28
N LEU A 250 -7.27 -13.47 2.10
CA LEU A 250 -7.72 -14.70 1.45
C LEU A 250 -6.56 -15.69 1.29
N GLY A 251 -6.69 -16.87 1.92
CA GLY A 251 -5.73 -17.98 1.82
C GLY A 251 -4.34 -17.70 2.43
N ARG A 252 -4.14 -16.62 3.20
CA ARG A 252 -2.82 -16.20 3.70
C ARG A 252 -2.59 -16.41 5.19
N ALA A 253 -3.63 -16.66 5.94
CA ALA A 253 -3.54 -16.97 7.36
C ALA A 253 -4.24 -18.30 7.67
N ALA A 254 -3.50 -19.31 8.16
CA ALA A 254 -4.09 -20.58 8.52
C ALA A 254 -5.19 -20.41 9.57
N GLY A 255 -6.36 -21.03 9.37
CA GLY A 255 -7.52 -20.91 10.24
C GLY A 255 -8.29 -19.59 10.13
N LEU A 256 -7.99 -18.74 9.15
CA LEU A 256 -8.78 -17.60 8.74
C LEU A 256 -9.51 -17.97 7.44
N GLU A 257 -10.81 -17.98 7.48
CA GLU A 257 -11.68 -18.11 6.33
C GLU A 257 -12.11 -16.73 5.87
N ALA A 258 -12.11 -16.50 4.57
CA ALA A 258 -12.53 -15.24 3.99
C ALA A 258 -13.45 -15.54 2.81
N THR A 259 -14.67 -15.03 2.86
CA THR A 259 -15.68 -15.22 1.82
C THR A 259 -16.06 -13.88 1.23
N LEU A 260 -15.93 -13.74 -0.08
CA LEU A 260 -16.38 -12.54 -0.78
C LEU A 260 -17.92 -12.54 -0.82
N THR A 261 -18.54 -11.59 -0.15
CA THR A 261 -20.01 -11.49 -0.09
C THR A 261 -20.61 -10.87 -1.33
N SER A 262 -19.85 -9.99 -1.98
CA SER A 262 -20.25 -9.36 -3.25
C SER A 262 -19.03 -9.08 -4.12
N PRO A 263 -19.07 -9.41 -5.42
CA PRO A 263 -17.99 -9.11 -6.36
C PRO A 263 -18.01 -7.63 -6.81
N GLN A 264 -18.98 -6.85 -6.39
CA GLN A 264 -19.06 -5.43 -6.74
C GLN A 264 -17.87 -4.64 -6.20
N PRO A 265 -17.46 -3.54 -6.86
CA PRO A 265 -16.41 -2.67 -6.37
C PRO A 265 -16.67 -2.22 -4.92
N GLY A 266 -15.71 -2.47 -4.03
CA GLY A 266 -15.85 -2.14 -2.61
C GLY A 266 -16.71 -3.11 -1.79
N GLY A 267 -17.17 -4.22 -2.37
CA GLY A 267 -17.94 -5.25 -1.66
C GLY A 267 -17.18 -5.82 -0.45
N ALA A 268 -17.92 -6.19 0.60
CA ALA A 268 -17.34 -6.73 1.81
C ALA A 268 -16.79 -8.14 1.58
N VAL A 269 -15.82 -8.47 2.40
CA VAL A 269 -15.32 -9.83 2.59
C VAL A 269 -15.64 -10.21 4.02
N ASP A 270 -16.44 -11.22 4.21
CA ASP A 270 -16.71 -11.78 5.52
C ASP A 270 -15.53 -12.64 5.96
N LEU A 271 -15.01 -12.31 7.13
CA LEU A 271 -13.91 -13.04 7.74
C LEU A 271 -14.43 -13.88 8.92
N SER A 272 -13.97 -15.12 9.00
CA SER A 272 -14.22 -16.01 10.12
C SER A 272 -12.92 -16.65 10.58
N ILE A 273 -12.69 -16.67 11.89
CA ILE A 273 -11.55 -17.37 12.48
C ILE A 273 -12.03 -18.70 13.04
N ARG A 274 -11.55 -19.82 12.48
CA ARG A 274 -11.89 -21.19 12.88
C ARG A 274 -13.41 -21.45 12.91
N GLY A 275 -14.18 -20.79 12.05
CA GLY A 275 -15.63 -20.90 12.00
C GLY A 275 -16.39 -20.23 13.16
N ALA A 276 -15.71 -19.45 14.01
CA ALA A 276 -16.32 -18.83 15.20
C ALA A 276 -17.15 -17.57 14.88
N GLY A 277 -17.14 -17.07 13.65
CA GLY A 277 -17.82 -15.85 13.22
C GLY A 277 -16.86 -14.68 13.00
N THR A 278 -17.43 -13.49 12.82
CA THR A 278 -16.67 -12.28 12.45
C THR A 278 -15.77 -11.82 13.59
N PRO A 279 -14.44 -11.70 13.36
CA PRO A 279 -13.52 -11.18 14.35
C PRO A 279 -13.65 -9.67 14.52
N ILE A 280 -13.13 -9.12 15.61
CA ILE A 280 -12.96 -7.68 15.76
C ILE A 280 -11.66 -7.22 15.08
N PHE A 281 -11.68 -5.99 14.58
CA PHE A 281 -10.53 -5.37 13.94
C PHE A 281 -9.96 -4.26 14.82
N ILE A 282 -8.64 -4.25 14.98
CA ILE A 282 -7.94 -3.24 15.75
C ILE A 282 -6.84 -2.65 14.87
N VAL A 283 -6.92 -1.35 14.62
CA VAL A 283 -5.97 -0.60 13.79
C VAL A 283 -5.16 0.33 14.69
N ASP A 284 -3.86 0.10 14.79
CA ASP A 284 -2.95 0.87 15.66
C ASP A 284 -3.46 1.04 17.10
N GLY A 285 -4.13 0.01 17.63
CA GLY A 285 -4.70 -0.01 18.99
C GLY A 285 -6.13 0.52 19.11
N VAL A 286 -6.74 0.99 18.02
CA VAL A 286 -8.12 1.48 17.99
C VAL A 286 -9.04 0.42 17.41
N MET A 287 -10.11 0.06 18.14
CA MET A 287 -11.11 -0.88 17.65
C MET A 287 -11.93 -0.24 16.52
N MET A 288 -12.00 -0.93 15.39
CA MET A 288 -12.80 -0.51 14.25
C MET A 288 -14.11 -1.31 14.21
N PRO A 289 -15.24 -0.68 13.84
CA PRO A 289 -16.50 -1.40 13.68
C PRO A 289 -16.39 -2.44 12.57
N SER A 290 -16.87 -3.64 12.83
CA SER A 290 -16.96 -4.73 11.85
C SER A 290 -18.15 -4.59 10.91
N THR A 291 -19.15 -3.78 11.32
CA THR A 291 -20.37 -3.52 10.56
C THR A 291 -20.17 -2.43 9.50
N SER A 292 -21.02 -2.45 8.47
CA SER A 292 -21.03 -1.41 7.45
C SER A 292 -21.21 -0.02 8.07
N LEU A 293 -20.36 0.92 7.66
CA LEU A 293 -20.48 2.34 8.02
C LEU A 293 -21.50 3.08 7.15
N GLU A 294 -22.13 2.41 6.20
CA GLU A 294 -23.23 3.02 5.45
C GLU A 294 -24.38 3.29 6.42
N VAL A 295 -24.67 4.55 6.61
CA VAL A 295 -25.91 4.99 7.21
C VAL A 295 -27.00 4.55 6.24
N GLY A 296 -27.61 3.40 6.49
CA GLY A 296 -28.77 2.98 5.73
C GLY A 296 -29.75 4.15 5.75
N ASN A 297 -30.13 4.66 4.59
CA ASN A 297 -31.30 5.50 4.48
C ASN A 297 -32.40 4.72 5.20
N GLY A 298 -32.92 5.25 6.32
CA GLY A 298 -33.84 4.56 7.22
C GLY A 298 -35.18 4.11 6.60
N ASN A 299 -35.25 4.05 5.29
CA ASN A 299 -36.26 3.37 4.52
C ASN A 299 -35.83 1.89 4.41
N GLN A 300 -36.48 1.04 5.18
CA GLN A 300 -36.40 -0.43 5.12
C GLN A 300 -36.75 -1.02 3.73
N VAL A 301 -36.64 -0.26 2.65
CA VAL A 301 -37.09 -0.60 1.31
C VAL A 301 -35.98 -1.17 0.42
N MET A 302 -34.72 -1.16 0.90
CA MET A 302 -33.62 -1.81 0.15
C MET A 302 -33.01 -2.94 0.96
N PRO A 303 -33.52 -4.18 0.84
CA PRO A 303 -32.96 -5.34 1.50
C PRO A 303 -31.58 -5.78 1.00
N ASN A 304 -31.05 -5.15 -0.04
CA ASN A 304 -29.76 -5.47 -0.67
C ASN A 304 -28.74 -4.34 -0.57
N SER A 305 -28.64 -3.68 0.59
CA SER A 305 -27.48 -2.82 0.84
C SER A 305 -26.23 -3.70 0.77
N ILE A 306 -25.30 -3.35 -0.13
CA ILE A 306 -24.01 -4.04 -0.21
C ILE A 306 -23.32 -3.85 1.13
N ASN A 307 -23.09 -4.95 1.83
CA ASN A 307 -22.36 -4.90 3.10
C ASN A 307 -20.94 -4.42 2.80
N ARG A 308 -20.49 -3.36 3.44
CA ARG A 308 -19.16 -2.75 3.27
C ARG A 308 -18.44 -2.74 4.60
N SER A 309 -17.24 -3.31 4.60
CA SER A 309 -16.42 -3.36 5.80
C SER A 309 -16.01 -1.96 6.25
N GLY A 310 -16.02 -1.70 7.55
CA GLY A 310 -15.44 -0.49 8.15
C GLY A 310 -13.94 -0.30 7.83
N LEU A 311 -13.29 -1.34 7.30
CA LEU A 311 -11.91 -1.30 6.82
C LEU A 311 -11.76 -0.77 5.38
N ALA A 312 -12.85 -0.49 4.67
CA ALA A 312 -12.82 -0.02 3.28
C ALA A 312 -12.07 1.33 3.12
N GLY A 313 -12.03 2.14 4.20
CA GLY A 313 -11.27 3.39 4.24
C GLY A 313 -9.77 3.25 4.42
N LEU A 314 -9.25 2.05 4.75
CA LEU A 314 -7.82 1.83 4.90
C LEU A 314 -7.17 1.57 3.54
N ASN A 315 -6.10 2.32 3.27
CA ASN A 315 -5.26 2.04 2.11
C ASN A 315 -4.35 0.83 2.41
N PRO A 316 -4.45 -0.26 1.63
CA PRO A 316 -3.60 -1.43 1.82
C PRO A 316 -2.09 -1.14 1.78
N ALA A 317 -1.66 -0.14 1.02
CA ALA A 317 -0.26 0.25 0.92
C ALA A 317 0.31 0.84 2.23
N ASP A 318 -0.54 1.33 3.13
CA ASP A 318 -0.15 1.90 4.41
C ASP A 318 0.02 0.86 5.53
N ILE A 319 -0.26 -0.41 5.26
CA ILE A 319 -0.21 -1.47 6.26
C ILE A 319 1.21 -2.05 6.31
N GLU A 320 1.74 -2.21 7.53
CA GLU A 320 3.03 -2.86 7.80
C GLU A 320 2.87 -4.36 8.03
N SER A 321 1.96 -4.73 8.95
CA SER A 321 1.67 -6.12 9.29
C SER A 321 0.22 -6.33 9.71
N ILE A 322 -0.22 -7.57 9.58
CA ILE A 322 -1.52 -8.01 10.07
C ILE A 322 -1.29 -9.27 10.90
N GLU A 323 -1.70 -9.22 12.16
CA GLU A 323 -1.65 -10.36 13.08
C GLU A 323 -3.06 -10.85 13.37
N VAL A 324 -3.26 -12.17 13.25
CA VAL A 324 -4.55 -12.84 13.53
C VAL A 324 -4.42 -13.62 14.83
N LEU A 325 -5.10 -13.13 15.88
CA LEU A 325 -5.19 -13.76 17.20
C LEU A 325 -6.38 -14.73 17.20
N LYS A 326 -6.10 -16.02 17.40
CA LYS A 326 -7.09 -17.10 17.16
C LYS A 326 -7.59 -17.80 18.41
N ASP A 327 -7.05 -17.44 19.56
CA ASP A 327 -7.29 -18.14 20.83
C ASP A 327 -7.33 -17.17 22.02
N ALA A 328 -7.01 -17.66 23.22
CA ALA A 328 -7.02 -16.89 24.45
C ALA A 328 -6.27 -15.55 24.40
N SER A 329 -5.33 -15.37 23.46
CA SER A 329 -4.65 -14.08 23.25
C SER A 329 -5.59 -12.94 22.84
N ALA A 330 -6.71 -13.28 22.24
CA ALA A 330 -7.76 -12.33 21.88
C ALA A 330 -8.50 -11.77 23.11
N SER A 331 -8.53 -12.49 24.23
CA SER A 331 -9.32 -12.14 25.42
C SER A 331 -8.94 -10.81 26.08
N ILE A 332 -7.70 -10.34 25.85
CA ILE A 332 -7.24 -9.03 26.32
C ILE A 332 -8.08 -7.87 25.78
N TYR A 333 -8.78 -8.09 24.67
CA TYR A 333 -9.67 -7.12 24.04
C TYR A 333 -11.15 -7.23 24.48
N GLY A 334 -11.38 -8.05 25.50
CA GLY A 334 -12.69 -8.19 26.12
C GLY A 334 -13.64 -9.16 25.43
N ILE A 335 -14.91 -9.15 25.82
CA ILE A 335 -15.92 -10.13 25.40
C ILE A 335 -16.21 -10.10 23.89
N GLY A 336 -16.07 -8.94 23.25
CA GLY A 336 -16.24 -8.82 21.79
C GLY A 336 -15.21 -9.58 20.97
N ALA A 337 -14.10 -10.00 21.59
CA ALA A 337 -13.00 -10.73 20.94
C ALA A 337 -13.18 -12.26 20.97
N ALA A 338 -14.35 -12.77 21.40
CA ALA A 338 -14.62 -14.21 21.47
C ALA A 338 -14.43 -14.93 20.12
N ASN A 339 -14.69 -14.25 19.01
CA ASN A 339 -14.49 -14.76 17.64
C ASN A 339 -13.07 -14.53 17.10
N GLY A 340 -12.15 -14.08 17.95
CA GLY A 340 -10.79 -13.70 17.57
C GLY A 340 -10.61 -12.22 17.23
N VAL A 341 -9.37 -11.85 16.99
CA VAL A 341 -8.96 -10.46 16.72
C VAL A 341 -8.02 -10.39 15.53
N VAL A 342 -8.24 -9.43 14.65
CA VAL A 342 -7.32 -9.05 13.58
C VAL A 342 -6.66 -7.72 13.96
N LEU A 343 -5.37 -7.78 14.30
CA LEU A 343 -4.56 -6.61 14.59
C LEU A 343 -3.92 -6.10 13.31
N ILE A 344 -4.07 -4.83 13.04
CA ILE A 344 -3.52 -4.16 11.87
C ILE A 344 -2.54 -3.10 12.36
N THR A 345 -1.29 -3.29 12.03
CA THR A 345 -0.24 -2.30 12.29
C THR A 345 0.06 -1.55 11.01
N THR A 346 0.04 -0.23 11.08
CA THR A 346 0.32 0.61 9.93
C THR A 346 1.75 1.11 9.91
N LYS A 347 2.24 1.47 8.73
CA LYS A 347 3.59 1.98 8.50
C LYS A 347 3.85 3.25 9.31
N LYS A 348 5.05 3.36 9.84
CA LYS A 348 5.54 4.45 10.68
C LYS A 348 6.75 5.12 10.04
N GLY A 349 7.07 6.33 10.45
CA GLY A 349 8.30 7.01 10.06
C GLY A 349 9.54 6.28 10.55
N THR A 350 10.60 6.29 9.76
CA THR A 350 11.88 5.64 10.02
C THR A 350 12.99 6.67 10.26
N GLU A 351 14.10 6.28 10.91
CA GLU A 351 15.29 7.12 11.08
C GLU A 351 16.14 7.12 9.80
N THR A 352 15.57 7.67 8.73
CA THR A 352 16.21 7.72 7.42
C THR A 352 16.13 9.14 6.85
N ARG A 353 16.97 9.43 5.84
CA ARG A 353 16.77 10.63 5.02
C ARG A 353 15.37 10.60 4.40
N PRO A 354 14.76 11.77 4.14
CA PRO A 354 13.47 11.82 3.47
C PRO A 354 13.46 11.00 2.18
N GLN A 355 12.51 10.09 2.07
CA GLN A 355 12.28 9.26 0.90
C GLN A 355 10.88 9.52 0.39
N ILE A 356 10.76 9.78 -0.90
CA ILE A 356 9.47 9.93 -1.59
C ILE A 356 9.33 8.74 -2.51
N THR A 357 8.25 7.98 -2.34
CA THR A 357 7.92 6.83 -3.18
C THR A 357 6.58 7.08 -3.85
N TYR A 358 6.52 6.84 -5.14
CA TYR A 358 5.28 6.81 -5.91
C TYR A 358 5.08 5.41 -6.48
N GLU A 359 3.89 4.86 -6.28
CA GLU A 359 3.45 3.59 -6.83
C GLU A 359 2.18 3.81 -7.64
N GLY A 360 2.23 3.49 -8.93
CA GLY A 360 1.08 3.54 -9.83
C GLY A 360 0.78 2.16 -10.38
N ASN A 361 -0.50 1.76 -10.38
CA ASN A 361 -0.97 0.51 -10.95
C ASN A 361 -2.23 0.76 -11.78
N TYR A 362 -2.23 0.20 -12.99
CA TYR A 362 -3.41 0.13 -13.85
C TYR A 362 -3.66 -1.32 -14.23
N SER A 363 -4.88 -1.80 -14.00
CA SER A 363 -5.27 -3.17 -14.30
C SER A 363 -6.57 -3.19 -15.11
N ILE A 364 -6.66 -4.08 -16.07
CA ILE A 364 -7.87 -4.36 -16.82
C ILE A 364 -8.47 -5.64 -16.25
N VAL A 365 -9.74 -5.58 -15.90
CA VAL A 365 -10.51 -6.71 -15.39
C VAL A 365 -11.37 -7.22 -16.55
N LYS A 366 -10.97 -8.34 -17.13
CA LYS A 366 -11.71 -8.97 -18.21
C LYS A 366 -12.95 -9.65 -17.70
N ASN A 367 -14.06 -9.44 -18.40
CA ASN A 367 -15.25 -10.21 -18.21
C ASN A 367 -15.12 -11.52 -19.02
N TYR A 368 -15.20 -12.66 -18.33
CA TYR A 368 -15.28 -13.99 -18.96
C TYR A 368 -16.64 -14.57 -18.65
N PRO A 369 -17.61 -14.49 -19.56
CA PRO A 369 -18.91 -15.11 -19.34
C PRO A 369 -18.73 -16.62 -19.23
N TYR A 370 -19.10 -17.18 -18.09
CA TYR A 370 -19.06 -18.62 -17.83
C TYR A 370 -20.32 -19.33 -18.34
N LEU A 371 -21.40 -18.57 -18.48
CA LEU A 371 -22.70 -19.08 -18.94
C LEU A 371 -22.94 -18.58 -20.36
N GLU A 372 -23.25 -19.50 -21.25
CA GLU A 372 -23.75 -19.21 -22.59
C GLU A 372 -25.29 -19.27 -22.53
N PRO A 373 -25.99 -18.12 -22.65
CA PRO A 373 -27.44 -18.11 -22.67
C PRO A 373 -27.95 -18.76 -23.96
N LEU A 374 -29.13 -19.36 -23.86
CA LEU A 374 -29.80 -19.95 -25.04
C LEU A 374 -30.01 -18.89 -26.12
N SER A 375 -29.77 -19.26 -27.37
CA SER A 375 -30.20 -18.45 -28.51
C SER A 375 -31.74 -18.28 -28.53
N GLY A 376 -32.24 -17.31 -29.31
CA GLY A 376 -33.67 -17.12 -29.41
C GLY A 376 -34.42 -18.37 -29.95
N GLU A 377 -33.83 -19.06 -30.93
CA GLU A 377 -34.34 -20.32 -31.45
C GLU A 377 -34.36 -21.42 -30.39
N GLU A 378 -33.25 -21.64 -29.70
CA GLU A 378 -33.15 -22.63 -28.63
C GLU A 378 -34.12 -22.36 -27.49
N TYR A 379 -34.24 -21.07 -27.08
CA TYR A 379 -35.18 -20.67 -26.04
C TYR A 379 -36.63 -21.02 -26.42
N MET A 380 -37.06 -20.68 -27.65
CA MET A 380 -38.41 -20.95 -28.12
C MET A 380 -38.70 -22.46 -28.21
N ASN A 381 -37.70 -23.25 -28.63
CA ASN A 381 -37.82 -24.71 -28.65
C ASN A 381 -37.96 -25.28 -27.27
N VAL A 382 -37.12 -24.86 -26.33
CA VAL A 382 -37.18 -25.29 -24.91
C VAL A 382 -38.50 -24.88 -24.27
N ALA A 383 -38.99 -23.66 -24.55
CA ALA A 383 -40.28 -23.19 -24.05
C ALA A 383 -41.46 -24.07 -24.56
N ASN A 384 -41.43 -24.45 -25.84
CA ASN A 384 -42.42 -25.34 -26.38
C ASN A 384 -42.40 -26.74 -25.75
N ILE A 385 -41.19 -27.30 -25.50
CA ILE A 385 -41.03 -28.56 -24.80
C ILE A 385 -41.60 -28.45 -23.39
N PHE A 386 -41.21 -27.43 -22.63
CA PHE A 386 -41.66 -27.19 -21.26
C PHE A 386 -43.21 -27.07 -21.20
N ASN A 387 -43.78 -26.26 -22.10
CA ASN A 387 -45.23 -26.11 -22.15
C ASN A 387 -45.98 -27.40 -22.51
N LYS A 388 -45.39 -28.25 -23.35
CA LYS A 388 -45.93 -29.56 -23.66
C LYS A 388 -45.90 -30.49 -22.45
N GLU A 389 -44.75 -30.58 -21.78
CA GLU A 389 -44.61 -31.39 -20.57
C GLU A 389 -45.58 -30.92 -19.48
N ASN A 390 -45.73 -29.63 -19.26
CA ASN A 390 -46.67 -29.06 -18.32
C ASN A 390 -48.14 -29.39 -18.68
N TYR A 391 -48.47 -29.35 -19.99
CA TYR A 391 -49.79 -29.73 -20.49
C TYR A 391 -50.08 -31.21 -20.18
N LEU A 392 -49.12 -32.11 -20.46
CA LEU A 392 -49.24 -33.55 -20.18
C LEU A 392 -49.43 -33.82 -18.69
N PHE A 393 -48.60 -33.17 -17.84
CA PHE A 393 -48.67 -33.27 -16.37
C PHE A 393 -50.03 -32.80 -15.85
N THR A 394 -50.46 -31.63 -16.23
CA THR A 394 -51.70 -31.01 -15.72
C THR A 394 -52.94 -31.81 -16.09
N ASN A 395 -52.94 -32.48 -17.26
CA ASN A 395 -54.07 -33.26 -17.72
C ASN A 395 -53.97 -34.74 -17.35
N GLY A 396 -52.95 -35.18 -16.61
CA GLY A 396 -52.72 -36.57 -16.19
C GLY A 396 -52.53 -37.53 -17.38
N MET A 397 -51.80 -37.04 -18.40
CA MET A 397 -51.48 -37.83 -19.60
C MET A 397 -50.10 -38.49 -19.47
N TYR A 398 -49.88 -39.60 -20.21
CA TYR A 398 -48.58 -40.27 -20.25
C TYR A 398 -47.46 -39.29 -20.66
N PRO A 399 -46.32 -39.28 -20.01
CA PRO A 399 -45.85 -40.23 -18.96
C PRO A 399 -46.26 -39.85 -17.53
N TYR A 400 -46.97 -38.78 -17.27
CA TYR A 400 -47.33 -38.28 -15.95
C TYR A 400 -48.65 -38.83 -15.38
N GLY A 401 -49.37 -39.58 -16.17
CA GLY A 401 -50.62 -40.23 -15.79
C GLY A 401 -51.03 -41.28 -16.82
N ASP A 402 -52.24 -41.87 -16.63
CA ASP A 402 -52.71 -43.01 -17.43
C ASP A 402 -53.51 -42.59 -18.68
N LYS A 403 -53.76 -41.29 -18.85
CA LYS A 403 -54.56 -40.81 -20.01
C LYS A 403 -53.71 -40.75 -21.27
N PRO A 404 -54.22 -41.18 -22.42
CA PRO A 404 -53.55 -41.00 -23.73
C PRO A 404 -53.49 -39.51 -24.10
N PHE A 405 -52.48 -39.12 -24.91
CA PHE A 405 -52.37 -37.78 -25.47
C PHE A 405 -53.57 -37.44 -26.35
N ASP A 406 -54.21 -36.33 -26.07
CA ASP A 406 -55.49 -35.90 -26.73
C ASP A 406 -55.30 -35.06 -28.00
N ASN A 407 -54.05 -34.76 -28.42
CA ASN A 407 -53.67 -33.96 -29.56
C ASN A 407 -54.24 -32.51 -29.55
N LYS A 408 -54.69 -32.01 -28.41
CA LYS A 408 -55.20 -30.61 -28.29
C LYS A 408 -54.13 -29.61 -27.87
N TRP A 409 -52.95 -30.07 -27.51
CA TRP A 409 -51.85 -29.15 -27.21
C TRP A 409 -51.43 -28.37 -28.43
N VAL A 410 -51.26 -27.04 -28.27
CA VAL A 410 -50.78 -26.14 -29.29
C VAL A 410 -49.44 -25.56 -28.81
N PRO A 411 -48.39 -25.58 -29.67
CA PRO A 411 -47.14 -25.00 -29.30
C PRO A 411 -47.27 -23.48 -29.10
N GLN A 412 -46.56 -22.94 -28.13
CA GLN A 412 -46.50 -21.50 -27.85
C GLN A 412 -45.87 -20.72 -29.02
N PHE A 413 -44.87 -21.30 -29.65
CA PHE A 413 -44.19 -20.75 -30.80
C PHE A 413 -44.32 -21.68 -32.00
N SER A 414 -44.74 -21.13 -33.13
CA SER A 414 -44.84 -21.86 -34.39
C SER A 414 -43.44 -22.10 -35.00
N PRO A 415 -43.28 -23.11 -35.89
CA PRO A 415 -42.03 -23.33 -36.60
C PRO A 415 -41.51 -22.10 -37.38
N GLN A 416 -42.41 -21.28 -37.92
CA GLN A 416 -42.07 -20.06 -38.64
C GLN A 416 -41.50 -18.99 -37.69
N GLN A 417 -42.06 -18.84 -36.49
CA GLN A 417 -41.56 -17.94 -35.47
C GLN A 417 -40.19 -18.37 -34.96
N ILE A 418 -39.99 -19.68 -34.75
CA ILE A 418 -38.71 -20.25 -34.31
C ILE A 418 -37.63 -20.00 -35.38
N ALA A 419 -37.95 -20.25 -36.68
CA ALA A 419 -36.99 -20.05 -37.76
C ALA A 419 -36.67 -18.55 -38.02
N ALA A 420 -37.55 -17.64 -37.61
CA ALA A 420 -37.34 -16.20 -37.69
C ALA A 420 -36.81 -15.56 -36.40
N ALA A 421 -36.49 -16.38 -35.37
CA ALA A 421 -36.09 -15.89 -34.07
C ALA A 421 -34.78 -15.09 -34.17
N GLN A 422 -34.78 -13.90 -33.58
CA GLN A 422 -33.57 -13.14 -33.31
C GLN A 422 -33.01 -13.54 -31.96
N THR A 423 -31.73 -13.34 -31.76
CA THR A 423 -31.09 -13.59 -30.49
C THR A 423 -30.56 -12.28 -29.89
N THR A 424 -31.02 -11.96 -28.71
CA THR A 424 -30.49 -10.86 -27.89
C THR A 424 -29.64 -11.45 -26.79
N ASP A 425 -28.35 -11.10 -26.75
CA ASP A 425 -27.49 -11.39 -25.62
C ASP A 425 -27.74 -10.34 -24.53
N TRP A 426 -28.55 -10.74 -23.54
CA TRP A 426 -28.88 -9.87 -22.42
C TRP A 426 -27.71 -9.70 -21.44
N LEU A 427 -26.78 -10.67 -21.36
CA LEU A 427 -25.59 -10.55 -20.52
C LEU A 427 -24.64 -9.49 -21.10
N ASP A 428 -24.45 -9.47 -22.42
CA ASP A 428 -23.62 -8.44 -23.08
C ASP A 428 -24.19 -7.02 -22.90
N CYS A 429 -25.51 -6.90 -22.74
CA CYS A 429 -26.15 -5.60 -22.44
C CYS A 429 -25.80 -5.05 -21.04
N VAL A 430 -25.45 -5.89 -20.08
CA VAL A 430 -25.23 -5.51 -18.68
C VAL A 430 -23.79 -5.66 -18.21
N LEU A 431 -22.98 -6.40 -18.96
CA LEU A 431 -21.58 -6.68 -18.63
C LEU A 431 -20.62 -5.89 -19.54
N LYS A 432 -19.49 -5.53 -18.98
CA LYS A 432 -18.36 -4.89 -19.69
C LYS A 432 -17.04 -5.30 -19.11
N ASP A 433 -15.95 -4.98 -19.76
CA ASP A 433 -14.63 -5.03 -19.12
C ASP A 433 -14.53 -3.92 -18.07
N GLY A 434 -13.97 -4.27 -16.92
CA GLY A 434 -13.69 -3.33 -15.83
C GLY A 434 -12.25 -2.82 -15.85
N SER A 435 -11.97 -1.86 -14.99
CA SER A 435 -10.61 -1.34 -14.81
C SER A 435 -10.32 -0.99 -13.35
N ILE A 436 -9.05 -1.05 -12.97
CA ILE A 436 -8.57 -0.58 -11.67
C ILE A 436 -7.44 0.39 -11.92
N ASN A 437 -7.54 1.58 -11.32
CA ASN A 437 -6.53 2.62 -11.36
C ASN A 437 -6.18 2.99 -9.91
N ASN A 438 -4.91 2.78 -9.51
CA ASN A 438 -4.44 3.00 -8.16
C ASN A 438 -3.14 3.81 -8.17
N HIS A 439 -3.14 4.94 -7.48
CA HIS A 439 -1.98 5.81 -7.33
C HIS A 439 -1.71 6.04 -5.84
N ASN A 440 -0.51 5.78 -5.41
CA ASN A 440 -0.08 5.96 -4.04
C ASN A 440 1.21 6.76 -4.00
N ILE A 441 1.24 7.82 -3.20
CA ILE A 441 2.44 8.60 -2.91
C ILE A 441 2.73 8.52 -1.43
N THR A 442 3.97 8.22 -1.06
CA THR A 442 4.40 8.17 0.33
C THR A 442 5.64 9.02 0.56
N ILE A 443 5.70 9.67 1.71
CA ILE A 443 6.86 10.43 2.16
C ILE A 443 7.20 9.90 3.55
N THR A 444 8.37 9.31 3.71
CA THR A 444 8.84 8.79 4.99
C THR A 444 10.24 9.28 5.31
N GLY A 445 10.53 9.42 6.57
CA GLY A 445 11.85 9.83 7.02
C GLY A 445 11.86 10.26 8.48
N GLY A 446 13.00 10.76 8.91
CA GLY A 446 13.11 11.30 10.26
C GLY A 446 14.49 11.18 10.88
N SER A 447 14.55 11.61 12.12
CA SER A 447 15.70 11.54 13.02
C SER A 447 15.30 10.84 14.31
N LYS A 448 16.24 10.72 15.26
CA LYS A 448 15.93 10.22 16.62
C LYS A 448 14.87 11.05 17.34
N LEU A 449 14.76 12.34 17.03
CA LEU A 449 13.81 13.25 17.67
C LEU A 449 12.45 13.30 17.01
N LEU A 450 12.39 13.16 15.67
CA LEU A 450 11.16 13.28 14.90
C LEU A 450 11.15 12.25 13.78
N LYS A 451 10.12 11.43 13.72
CA LYS A 451 9.86 10.47 12.63
C LYS A 451 8.51 10.77 12.02
N TYR A 452 8.39 10.65 10.71
CA TYR A 452 7.16 10.92 10.01
C TYR A 452 6.92 9.95 8.86
N TYR A 453 5.65 9.64 8.66
CA TYR A 453 5.12 8.92 7.52
C TYR A 453 3.88 9.67 7.04
N LEU A 454 3.86 10.02 5.77
CA LEU A 454 2.75 10.70 5.09
C LEU A 454 2.40 9.87 3.87
N SER A 455 1.13 9.61 3.64
CA SER A 455 0.67 8.94 2.42
C SER A 455 -0.56 9.61 1.85
N GLY A 456 -0.65 9.60 0.52
CA GLY A 456 -1.83 9.98 -0.24
C GLY A 456 -2.17 8.89 -1.24
N ASN A 457 -3.42 8.46 -1.29
CA ASN A 457 -3.89 7.43 -2.19
C ASN A 457 -5.11 7.90 -2.97
N TYR A 458 -5.09 7.64 -4.26
CA TYR A 458 -6.23 7.68 -5.16
C TYR A 458 -6.45 6.28 -5.73
N TYR A 459 -7.65 5.76 -5.55
CA TYR A 459 -8.05 4.45 -6.06
C TYR A 459 -9.38 4.58 -6.78
N LYS A 460 -9.45 4.07 -8.01
CA LYS A 460 -10.68 3.96 -8.78
C LYS A 460 -10.79 2.55 -9.34
N GLN A 461 -11.92 1.90 -9.10
CA GLN A 461 -12.28 0.62 -9.67
C GLN A 461 -13.60 0.76 -10.42
N GLU A 462 -13.61 0.43 -11.70
CA GLU A 462 -14.81 0.21 -12.49
C GLU A 462 -15.08 -1.29 -12.53
N GLY A 463 -16.29 -1.68 -12.16
CA GLY A 463 -16.69 -3.08 -12.12
C GLY A 463 -17.03 -3.63 -13.51
N THR A 464 -17.20 -4.94 -13.58
CA THR A 464 -17.61 -5.64 -14.80
C THR A 464 -19.11 -5.56 -15.08
N VAL A 465 -19.90 -5.08 -14.13
CA VAL A 465 -21.30 -4.70 -14.36
C VAL A 465 -21.35 -3.22 -14.71
N GLU A 466 -22.12 -2.87 -15.75
CA GLU A 466 -22.28 -1.48 -16.17
C GLU A 466 -22.78 -0.61 -15.00
N ASN A 467 -22.29 0.63 -14.90
CA ASN A 467 -22.60 1.57 -13.81
C ASN A 467 -22.29 1.05 -12.40
N SER A 468 -21.29 0.18 -12.27
CA SER A 468 -20.73 -0.18 -10.96
C SER A 468 -19.31 0.35 -10.82
N ALA A 469 -19.04 1.14 -9.79
CA ALA A 469 -17.71 1.73 -9.56
C ALA A 469 -17.47 2.06 -8.09
N MET A 470 -16.20 2.17 -7.72
CA MET A 470 -15.74 2.69 -6.43
C MET A 470 -14.59 3.68 -6.66
N GLU A 471 -14.68 4.84 -6.01
CA GLU A 471 -13.56 5.78 -5.93
C GLU A 471 -13.21 6.03 -4.46
N ARG A 472 -11.92 6.04 -4.14
CA ARG A 472 -11.41 6.34 -2.80
C ARG A 472 -10.30 7.38 -2.88
N TYR A 473 -10.41 8.38 -2.00
CA TYR A 473 -9.37 9.34 -1.70
C TYR A 473 -8.95 9.14 -0.25
N ALA A 474 -7.70 8.83 0.02
CA ALA A 474 -7.23 8.63 1.37
C ALA A 474 -5.96 9.44 1.63
N LEU A 475 -5.88 10.04 2.81
CA LEU A 475 -4.71 10.74 3.32
C LEU A 475 -4.39 10.19 4.71
N ARG A 476 -3.13 9.86 4.93
CA ARG A 476 -2.66 9.37 6.22
C ARG A 476 -1.41 10.11 6.64
N THR A 477 -1.35 10.43 7.93
CA THR A 477 -0.19 11.04 8.58
C THR A 477 0.10 10.28 9.86
N ASN A 478 1.36 9.89 10.06
CA ASN A 478 1.85 9.34 11.31
C ASN A 478 3.14 10.10 11.68
N ILE A 479 3.08 10.87 12.76
CA ILE A 479 4.21 11.66 13.26
C ILE A 479 4.50 11.21 14.68
N SER A 480 5.75 10.89 14.95
CA SER A 480 6.23 10.51 16.28
C SER A 480 7.41 11.38 16.67
N SER A 481 7.28 12.11 17.78
CA SER A 481 8.32 13.00 18.30
C SER A 481 8.73 12.62 19.71
N GLN A 482 10.03 12.55 19.95
CA GLN A 482 10.60 12.42 21.29
C GLN A 482 10.78 13.83 21.86
N LEU A 483 9.78 14.31 22.60
CA LEU A 483 9.77 15.67 23.18
C LEU A 483 10.77 15.79 24.34
N LEU A 484 10.82 14.77 25.20
CA LEU A 484 11.74 14.65 26.33
C LEU A 484 12.26 13.21 26.37
N PRO A 485 13.37 12.90 27.08
CA PRO A 485 13.90 11.54 27.17
C PRO A 485 12.86 10.50 27.63
N PHE A 486 11.91 10.93 28.45
CA PHE A 486 10.84 10.10 29.01
C PHE A 486 9.48 10.33 28.36
N LEU A 487 9.33 11.29 27.43
CA LEU A 487 8.04 11.67 26.82
C LEU A 487 8.10 11.57 25.30
N LYS A 488 7.37 10.61 24.75
CA LYS A 488 7.16 10.42 23.33
C LYS A 488 5.72 10.78 22.97
N LEU A 489 5.55 11.67 21.99
CA LEU A 489 4.25 12.01 21.40
C LEU A 489 4.12 11.32 20.04
N THR A 490 2.99 10.65 19.83
CA THR A 490 2.63 10.10 18.51
C THR A 490 1.26 10.59 18.11
N ALA A 491 1.16 11.17 16.92
CA ALA A 491 -0.09 11.61 16.30
C ALA A 491 -0.33 10.81 15.02
N ILE A 492 -1.49 10.17 14.94
CA ILE A 492 -1.94 9.41 13.76
C ILE A 492 -3.24 10.05 13.30
N VAL A 493 -3.27 10.49 12.05
CA VAL A 493 -4.46 11.03 11.41
C VAL A 493 -4.71 10.25 10.13
N ASN A 494 -5.92 9.74 9.97
CA ASN A 494 -6.37 9.06 8.77
C ASN A 494 -7.68 9.70 8.32
N VAL A 495 -7.70 10.19 7.09
CA VAL A 495 -8.89 10.80 6.46
C VAL A 495 -9.12 10.10 5.14
N ASN A 496 -10.33 9.63 4.93
CA ASN A 496 -10.71 9.00 3.68
C ASN A 496 -12.12 9.43 3.26
N GLU A 497 -12.32 9.48 1.96
CA GLU A 497 -13.62 9.63 1.31
C GLU A 497 -13.77 8.50 0.29
N ASN A 498 -14.84 7.73 0.41
CA ASN A 498 -15.20 6.71 -0.55
C ASN A 498 -16.50 7.11 -1.25
N GLU A 499 -16.49 7.03 -2.57
CA GLU A 499 -17.68 7.20 -3.40
C GLU A 499 -17.96 5.89 -4.14
N TYR A 500 -19.18 5.42 -4.02
CA TYR A 500 -19.64 4.19 -4.66
C TYR A 500 -20.74 4.52 -5.66
N THR A 501 -20.63 3.95 -6.83
CA THR A 501 -21.71 3.91 -7.82
C THR A 501 -22.18 2.47 -7.91
N ASN A 502 -23.43 2.22 -7.58
CA ASN A 502 -24.03 0.89 -7.64
C ASN A 502 -24.99 0.86 -8.80
N SER A 503 -24.87 -0.17 -9.66
CA SER A 503 -25.95 -0.51 -10.56
C SER A 503 -27.14 -0.96 -9.71
N THR A 504 -28.30 -0.39 -9.93
CA THR A 504 -29.48 -0.64 -9.11
C THR A 504 -29.83 -2.11 -9.17
N SER A 505 -29.77 -2.77 -8.03
CA SER A 505 -30.64 -3.91 -7.80
C SER A 505 -32.06 -3.36 -7.73
N GLY A 506 -32.88 -3.69 -8.69
CA GLY A 506 -34.24 -3.16 -8.81
C GLY A 506 -35.07 -3.42 -7.56
N GLY A 507 -35.09 -2.46 -6.64
CA GLY A 507 -36.01 -2.40 -5.52
C GLY A 507 -37.41 -2.03 -5.98
N GLY A 508 -38.06 -2.89 -6.71
CA GLY A 508 -39.50 -2.84 -6.89
C GLY A 508 -40.14 -3.34 -5.61
N GLY A 509 -40.96 -2.49 -4.94
CA GLY A 509 -41.67 -2.84 -3.72
C GLY A 509 -42.56 -4.07 -3.92
N GLY A 510 -42.03 -5.24 -3.55
CA GLY A 510 -42.70 -6.53 -3.73
C GLY A 510 -41.79 -7.73 -3.55
N GLY A 511 -40.75 -7.65 -2.71
CA GLY A 511 -40.05 -8.85 -2.21
C GLY A 511 -39.10 -9.59 -3.15
N ASN A 512 -39.10 -9.28 -4.45
CA ASN A 512 -38.23 -9.89 -5.44
C ASN A 512 -37.26 -8.84 -6.00
N GLY A 513 -36.15 -8.58 -5.27
CA GLY A 513 -35.08 -7.73 -5.75
C GLY A 513 -34.31 -8.44 -6.86
N TYR A 514 -34.63 -8.17 -8.11
CA TYR A 514 -33.83 -8.64 -9.24
C TYR A 514 -32.60 -7.73 -9.39
N ASP A 515 -31.41 -8.30 -9.43
CA ASP A 515 -30.23 -7.59 -9.90
C ASP A 515 -30.13 -7.63 -11.43
N ALA A 516 -29.27 -6.81 -12.01
CA ALA A 516 -29.12 -6.70 -13.45
C ALA A 516 -28.68 -8.03 -14.09
N ILE A 517 -27.82 -8.80 -13.43
CA ILE A 517 -27.33 -10.10 -13.92
C ILE A 517 -28.46 -11.12 -13.87
N GLN A 518 -29.18 -11.21 -12.74
CA GLN A 518 -30.30 -12.13 -12.62
C GLN A 518 -31.40 -11.82 -13.63
N SER A 519 -31.71 -10.54 -13.84
CA SER A 519 -32.65 -10.11 -14.87
C SER A 519 -32.18 -10.51 -16.27
N ALA A 520 -30.90 -10.32 -16.59
CA ALA A 520 -30.34 -10.71 -17.88
C ALA A 520 -30.36 -12.21 -18.12
N LEU A 521 -30.16 -13.02 -17.08
CA LEU A 521 -30.23 -14.50 -17.17
C LEU A 521 -31.66 -15.03 -17.32
N THR A 522 -32.66 -14.31 -16.80
CA THR A 522 -34.05 -14.75 -16.83
C THR A 522 -34.86 -14.19 -18.01
N TYR A 523 -34.32 -13.14 -18.62
CA TYR A 523 -35.03 -12.49 -19.75
C TYR A 523 -34.93 -13.33 -21.02
N PRO A 524 -36.04 -13.52 -21.75
CA PRO A 524 -36.02 -14.35 -22.95
C PRO A 524 -35.14 -13.79 -24.06
N SER A 525 -34.24 -14.61 -24.56
CA SER A 525 -33.27 -14.23 -25.59
C SER A 525 -33.88 -13.92 -26.95
N TYR A 526 -35.11 -14.35 -27.21
CA TYR A 526 -35.83 -14.03 -28.46
C TYR A 526 -36.43 -12.62 -28.46
N LEU A 527 -36.50 -11.93 -27.32
CA LEU A 527 -37.04 -10.58 -27.25
C LEU A 527 -35.95 -9.56 -27.62
N PRO A 528 -36.28 -8.58 -28.50
CA PRO A 528 -35.36 -7.49 -28.77
C PRO A 528 -35.28 -6.54 -27.55
N ILE A 529 -34.20 -5.77 -27.45
CA ILE A 529 -34.04 -4.76 -26.38
C ILE A 529 -35.18 -3.75 -26.39
N ARG A 530 -35.62 -3.37 -27.61
CA ARG A 530 -36.74 -2.45 -27.85
C ARG A 530 -37.70 -3.03 -28.88
N GLY A 531 -38.98 -2.85 -28.62
CA GLY A 531 -40.03 -3.18 -29.59
C GLY A 531 -40.05 -2.24 -30.81
N GLU A 532 -40.91 -2.54 -31.79
CA GLU A 532 -41.11 -1.72 -32.99
C GLU A 532 -41.57 -0.28 -32.66
N ASP A 533 -42.21 -0.07 -31.51
CA ASP A 533 -42.62 1.24 -30.99
C ASP A 533 -41.43 2.02 -30.33
N GLY A 534 -40.23 1.48 -30.37
CA GLY A 534 -39.00 2.06 -29.76
C GLY A 534 -38.98 2.01 -28.25
N LYS A 535 -39.99 1.44 -27.57
CA LYS A 535 -40.00 1.27 -26.12
C LYS A 535 -39.26 0.01 -25.70
N PRO A 536 -38.74 -0.02 -24.47
CA PRO A 536 -38.15 -1.23 -23.90
C PRO A 536 -39.17 -2.40 -23.93
N THR A 537 -38.72 -3.58 -24.34
CA THR A 537 -39.57 -4.76 -24.25
C THR A 537 -39.86 -5.13 -22.82
N LEU A 538 -41.07 -5.62 -22.57
CA LEU A 538 -41.49 -6.06 -21.23
C LEU A 538 -41.72 -7.58 -21.25
N TYR A 539 -41.30 -8.25 -20.20
CA TYR A 539 -41.54 -9.67 -20.04
C TYR A 539 -42.06 -9.99 -18.64
N SER A 540 -43.35 -10.29 -18.55
CA SER A 540 -44.01 -10.57 -17.27
C SER A 540 -43.74 -9.47 -16.24
N ASN A 541 -43.25 -9.83 -15.07
CA ASN A 541 -42.86 -8.91 -13.98
C ASN A 541 -41.35 -8.63 -13.93
N TYR A 542 -40.60 -9.12 -14.92
CA TYR A 542 -39.14 -8.91 -14.95
C TYR A 542 -38.81 -7.56 -15.60
N PRO A 543 -38.02 -6.73 -14.93
CA PRO A 543 -37.57 -5.47 -15.52
C PRO A 543 -36.60 -5.73 -16.67
N ASN A 544 -36.66 -4.89 -17.71
CA ASN A 544 -35.73 -4.97 -18.84
C ASN A 544 -34.30 -4.71 -18.40
N PRO A 545 -33.37 -5.66 -18.57
CA PRO A 545 -32.00 -5.56 -18.10
C PRO A 545 -31.26 -4.31 -18.60
N ALA A 546 -31.43 -3.99 -19.90
CA ALA A 546 -30.76 -2.84 -20.50
C ALA A 546 -31.30 -1.47 -20.01
N GLU A 547 -32.48 -1.43 -19.40
CA GLU A 547 -33.00 -0.21 -18.76
C GLU A 547 -32.61 -0.18 -17.26
N MET A 548 -32.53 -1.33 -16.59
CA MET A 548 -32.11 -1.40 -15.21
C MET A 548 -30.73 -0.78 -14.98
N ILE A 549 -29.76 -1.10 -15.83
CA ILE A 549 -28.40 -0.59 -15.70
C ILE A 549 -28.28 0.93 -15.87
N LYS A 550 -29.27 1.61 -16.44
CA LYS A 550 -29.26 3.07 -16.60
C LYS A 550 -29.55 3.80 -15.29
N VAL A 551 -30.13 3.10 -14.33
CA VAL A 551 -30.42 3.62 -13.01
C VAL A 551 -29.25 3.25 -12.09
N SER A 552 -28.52 4.23 -11.58
CA SER A 552 -27.44 4.03 -10.63
C SER A 552 -27.66 4.85 -9.38
N ASP A 553 -27.32 4.27 -8.25
CA ASP A 553 -27.30 4.97 -6.96
C ASP A 553 -25.84 5.33 -6.59
N ARG A 554 -25.66 6.51 -6.00
CA ARG A 554 -24.35 6.99 -5.55
C ARG A 554 -24.36 7.18 -4.05
N THR A 555 -23.48 6.47 -3.37
CA THR A 555 -23.31 6.57 -1.93
C THR A 555 -21.92 7.08 -1.61
N LYS A 556 -21.83 8.02 -0.65
CA LYS A 556 -20.55 8.57 -0.12
C LYS A 556 -20.41 8.23 1.35
N THR A 557 -19.23 7.76 1.74
CA THR A 557 -18.88 7.47 3.13
C THR A 557 -17.54 8.08 3.52
#